data_09024aecd7e9ec2b8171209ce44a9d6c
#
_entry.id   09024aecd7e9ec2b8171209ce44a9d6c
#
_cell.length_a   1.000
_cell.length_b   1.000
_cell.length_c   1.000
_cell.angle_alpha   90.00
_cell.angle_beta   90.00
_cell.angle_gamma   90.00
#
_symmetry.space_group_name_H-M   'P 1'
#
loop_
_entity.id
_entity.type
_entity.pdbx_description
1 polymer ?
#
loop_
_entity_poly.entity_id
_entity_poly.type
_entity_poly.pdbx_seq_one_letter_code
_entity_poly.pdbx_strand_id
1 'polypeptide(L)'
;TQASSSAASDVYKRQFSISATTREPRDGEKDGREYFFKSREDFLKMVDNQEMLEHAEVFGNLYGSPQKPVSNAIENGQDVLFDIDWQGGQQIRNSVLGKHALSLFILPPSIAELERRLNSRAKDNQDVIKNRMALARDEISHWPEYDYVLINNDLDKTENDLKTIIKAERLKLSQQPKIVDDVRNLNNEFENR
;
A
#
# COMPACT_ATOMS: atom_id res chain seq x y z
N THR A 1 5.67 -9.87 -4.80
CA THR A 1 4.70 -8.80 -4.47
C THR A 1 3.65 -8.60 -5.55
N GLN A 2 3.95 -8.68 -6.87
CA GLN A 2 2.96 -8.48 -7.93
C GLN A 2 1.83 -9.53 -7.96
N ALA A 3 2.08 -10.78 -7.62
CA ALA A 3 1.03 -11.82 -7.62
C ALA A 3 0.04 -11.66 -6.46
N SER A 4 0.49 -11.21 -5.28
CA SER A 4 -0.38 -10.91 -4.14
C SER A 4 -1.15 -9.60 -4.33
N SER A 5 -0.60 -8.66 -5.10
CA SER A 5 -1.25 -7.38 -5.39
C SER A 5 -2.39 -7.52 -6.42
N SER A 6 -2.29 -8.41 -7.42
CA SER A 6 -3.38 -8.64 -8.39
C SER A 6 -4.62 -9.27 -7.73
N ALA A 7 -4.44 -10.23 -6.83
CA ALA A 7 -5.55 -10.89 -6.15
C ALA A 7 -6.33 -9.97 -5.19
N ALA A 8 -5.67 -8.96 -4.62
CA ALA A 8 -6.33 -7.97 -3.78
C ALA A 8 -7.17 -6.95 -4.58
N SER A 9 -6.83 -6.70 -5.86
CA SER A 9 -7.58 -5.79 -6.73
C SER A 9 -8.90 -6.35 -7.23
N ASP A 10 -9.02 -7.68 -7.36
CA ASP A 10 -10.20 -8.33 -7.97
C ASP A 10 -11.45 -8.39 -7.07
N VAL A 11 -11.30 -8.21 -5.77
CA VAL A 11 -12.41 -8.45 -4.83
C VAL A 11 -13.39 -7.28 -4.71
N TYR A 12 -12.95 -6.07 -5.05
CA TYR A 12 -13.80 -4.85 -5.03
C TYR A 12 -13.13 -3.79 -5.90
N LYS A 13 -13.82 -2.84 -6.45
CA LYS A 13 -13.33 -1.69 -7.26
C LYS A 13 -12.13 -0.98 -6.59
N ARG A 14 -10.96 -1.62 -6.56
CA ARG A 14 -9.73 -1.10 -5.98
C ARG A 14 -8.78 -0.73 -7.07
N GLN A 15 -8.15 0.41 -6.92
CA GLN A 15 -7.09 0.85 -7.79
C GLN A 15 -5.76 0.74 -7.03
N PHE A 16 -4.74 0.12 -7.67
CA PHE A 16 -3.38 0.28 -7.19
C PHE A 16 -2.93 1.73 -7.38
N SER A 17 -2.32 2.30 -6.35
CA SER A 17 -1.53 3.50 -6.52
C SER A 17 -0.30 3.16 -7.37
N ILE A 18 -0.24 3.72 -8.58
CA ILE A 18 0.95 3.60 -9.42
C ILE A 18 1.94 4.66 -8.93
N SER A 19 3.03 4.21 -8.30
CA SER A 19 4.06 5.10 -7.77
C SER A 19 4.93 5.65 -8.90
N ALA A 20 5.43 6.86 -8.72
CA ALA A 20 6.53 7.39 -9.52
C ALA A 20 7.87 6.88 -8.99
N THR A 21 8.85 6.68 -9.87
CA THR A 21 10.21 6.28 -9.48
C THR A 21 11.25 6.83 -10.42
N THR A 22 12.46 7.04 -9.88
CA THR A 22 13.65 7.40 -10.67
C THR A 22 14.49 6.19 -11.07
N ARG A 23 14.05 4.98 -10.68
CA ARG A 23 14.67 3.73 -11.11
C ARG A 23 14.39 3.48 -12.60
N GLU A 24 15.40 3.04 -13.32
CA GLU A 24 15.22 2.60 -14.70
C GLU A 24 14.22 1.44 -14.80
N PRO A 25 13.38 1.40 -15.86
CA PRO A 25 12.47 0.29 -16.12
C PRO A 25 13.22 -1.04 -16.22
N ARG A 26 12.65 -2.10 -15.67
CA ARG A 26 13.09 -3.49 -15.92
C ARG A 26 12.45 -4.03 -17.19
N ASP A 27 13.02 -5.13 -17.71
CA ASP A 27 12.45 -5.83 -18.88
C ASP A 27 10.98 -6.18 -18.65
N GLY A 28 10.11 -5.71 -19.54
CA GLY A 28 8.67 -5.95 -19.51
C GLY A 28 7.85 -4.96 -18.67
N GLU A 29 8.49 -4.06 -17.93
CA GLU A 29 7.80 -2.95 -17.25
C GLU A 29 7.43 -1.85 -18.25
N LYS A 30 6.27 -1.20 -18.04
CA LYS A 30 5.75 -0.13 -18.89
C LYS A 30 5.42 1.08 -18.07
N ASP A 31 5.75 2.27 -18.59
CA ASP A 31 5.38 3.53 -17.97
C ASP A 31 3.86 3.65 -17.82
N GLY A 32 3.43 4.12 -16.66
CA GLY A 32 2.01 4.26 -16.30
C GLY A 32 1.29 2.95 -15.94
N ARG A 33 1.98 1.79 -15.94
CA ARG A 33 1.42 0.51 -15.53
C ARG A 33 2.04 -0.02 -14.24
N GLU A 34 3.35 -0.25 -14.23
CA GLU A 34 4.09 -0.66 -13.03
C GLU A 34 4.51 0.56 -12.20
N TYR A 35 5.05 1.56 -12.86
CA TYR A 35 5.49 2.83 -12.30
C TYR A 35 5.30 3.95 -13.33
N PHE A 36 5.27 5.19 -12.84
CA PHE A 36 5.59 6.37 -13.65
C PHE A 36 7.11 6.59 -13.56
N PHE A 37 7.84 6.22 -14.61
CA PHE A 37 9.28 6.39 -14.65
C PHE A 37 9.64 7.85 -14.93
N LYS A 38 10.42 8.46 -14.03
CA LYS A 38 10.77 9.89 -14.06
C LYS A 38 12.27 10.09 -13.97
N SER A 39 12.77 11.16 -14.59
CA SER A 39 14.10 11.64 -14.26
C SER A 39 14.15 12.10 -12.79
N ARG A 40 15.34 12.09 -12.17
CA ARG A 40 15.50 12.60 -10.81
C ARG A 40 15.07 14.07 -10.70
N GLU A 41 15.37 14.88 -11.73
CA GLU A 41 14.98 16.28 -11.81
C GLU A 41 13.45 16.45 -11.82
N ASP A 42 12.75 15.70 -12.68
CA ASP A 42 11.28 15.79 -12.77
C ASP A 42 10.60 15.28 -11.50
N PHE A 43 11.14 14.22 -10.88
CA PHE A 43 10.62 13.72 -9.62
C PHE A 43 10.74 14.78 -8.50
N LEU A 44 11.90 15.43 -8.38
CA LEU A 44 12.11 16.49 -7.39
C LEU A 44 11.22 17.70 -7.64
N LYS A 45 10.96 18.08 -8.89
CA LYS A 45 9.95 19.11 -9.22
C LYS A 45 8.55 18.73 -8.74
N MET A 46 8.15 17.45 -8.85
CA MET A 46 6.86 16.99 -8.32
C MET A 46 6.80 17.10 -6.80
N VAL A 47 7.92 16.82 -6.11
CA VAL A 47 8.02 17.01 -4.64
C VAL A 47 7.88 18.48 -4.27
N ASP A 48 8.65 19.34 -4.91
CA ASP A 48 8.66 20.81 -4.65
C ASP A 48 7.27 21.43 -4.92
N ASN A 49 6.56 20.93 -5.93
CA ASN A 49 5.19 21.34 -6.25
C ASN A 49 4.11 20.71 -5.35
N GLN A 50 4.49 19.92 -4.34
CA GLN A 50 3.56 19.20 -3.46
C GLN A 50 2.59 18.26 -4.21
N GLU A 51 3.06 17.65 -5.30
CA GLU A 51 2.26 16.71 -6.10
C GLU A 51 2.32 15.28 -5.58
N MET A 52 3.10 15.02 -4.51
CA MET A 52 3.27 13.71 -3.90
C MET A 52 2.53 13.60 -2.56
N LEU A 53 1.86 12.48 -2.32
CA LEU A 53 1.28 12.13 -1.02
C LEU A 53 2.35 11.66 -0.04
N GLU A 54 3.30 10.91 -0.53
CA GLU A 54 4.47 10.40 0.17
C GLU A 54 5.61 10.24 -0.82
N HIS A 55 6.83 10.30 -0.34
CA HIS A 55 8.02 9.95 -1.11
C HIS A 55 9.16 9.51 -0.18
N ALA A 56 10.02 8.62 -0.69
CA ALA A 56 11.19 8.13 0.01
C ALA A 56 12.33 7.81 -0.95
N GLU A 57 13.55 7.81 -0.44
CA GLU A 57 14.70 7.27 -1.17
C GLU A 57 14.97 5.84 -0.70
N VAL A 58 14.88 4.89 -1.62
CA VAL A 58 15.09 3.46 -1.36
C VAL A 58 16.15 2.94 -2.32
N PHE A 59 17.26 2.44 -1.79
CA PHE A 59 18.39 1.93 -2.58
C PHE A 59 18.90 2.91 -3.63
N GLY A 60 19.00 4.20 -3.31
CA GLY A 60 19.51 5.27 -4.18
C GLY A 60 18.53 5.74 -5.26
N ASN A 61 17.33 5.22 -5.31
CA ASN A 61 16.26 5.68 -6.17
C ASN A 61 15.14 6.33 -5.37
N LEU A 62 14.50 7.34 -5.96
CA LEU A 62 13.33 7.97 -5.38
C LEU A 62 12.08 7.18 -5.78
N TYR A 63 11.15 7.05 -4.83
CA TYR A 63 9.82 6.49 -5.01
C TYR A 63 8.82 7.41 -4.36
N GLY A 64 7.60 7.48 -4.89
CA GLY A 64 6.54 8.28 -4.28
C GLY A 64 5.20 8.08 -4.97
N SER A 65 4.14 8.37 -4.25
CA SER A 65 2.77 8.21 -4.73
C SER A 65 2.20 9.56 -5.18
N PRO A 66 1.92 9.77 -6.49
CA PRO A 66 1.31 11.00 -6.97
C PRO A 66 -0.07 11.23 -6.34
N GLN A 67 -0.33 12.45 -5.86
CA GLN A 67 -1.54 12.80 -5.14
C GLN A 67 -2.80 12.75 -6.01
N LYS A 68 -2.73 13.32 -7.21
CA LYS A 68 -3.90 13.50 -8.08
C LYS A 68 -4.62 12.21 -8.47
N PRO A 69 -3.93 11.12 -8.91
CA PRO A 69 -4.59 9.85 -9.19
C PRO A 69 -5.28 9.24 -7.96
N VAL A 70 -4.69 9.37 -6.78
CA VAL A 70 -5.25 8.87 -5.53
C VAL A 70 -6.50 9.64 -5.14
N SER A 71 -6.44 10.98 -5.16
CA SER A 71 -7.60 11.84 -4.86
C SER A 71 -8.77 11.54 -5.80
N ASN A 72 -8.51 11.44 -7.10
CA ASN A 72 -9.54 11.11 -8.09
C ASN A 72 -10.20 9.73 -7.80
N ALA A 73 -9.42 8.73 -7.44
CA ALA A 73 -9.95 7.40 -7.11
C ALA A 73 -10.85 7.45 -5.86
N ILE A 74 -10.40 8.14 -4.81
CA ILE A 74 -11.17 8.30 -3.57
C ILE A 74 -12.48 9.07 -3.82
N GLU A 75 -12.44 10.17 -4.58
CA GLU A 75 -13.63 10.94 -4.96
C GLU A 75 -14.66 10.12 -5.75
N ASN A 76 -14.18 9.13 -6.53
CA ASN A 76 -15.03 8.16 -7.23
C ASN A 76 -15.49 6.98 -6.35
N GLY A 77 -15.24 7.03 -5.04
CA GLY A 77 -15.64 5.97 -4.09
C GLY A 77 -14.85 4.67 -4.24
N GLN A 78 -13.61 4.75 -4.72
CA GLN A 78 -12.73 3.61 -4.87
C GLN A 78 -11.75 3.56 -3.70
N ASP A 79 -11.46 2.33 -3.22
CA ASP A 79 -10.33 2.14 -2.32
C ASP A 79 -9.02 2.20 -3.13
N VAL A 80 -7.98 2.78 -2.53
CA VAL A 80 -6.64 2.80 -3.12
C VAL A 80 -5.71 1.92 -2.29
N LEU A 81 -5.00 1.01 -2.95
CA LEU A 81 -4.01 0.15 -2.33
C LEU A 81 -2.60 0.69 -2.61
N PHE A 82 -1.85 0.92 -1.56
CA PHE A 82 -0.46 1.32 -1.61
C PHE A 82 0.45 0.12 -1.32
N ASP A 83 1.52 -0.04 -2.10
CA ASP A 83 2.64 -0.95 -1.85
C ASP A 83 3.90 -0.08 -1.69
N ILE A 84 4.10 0.41 -0.49
CA ILE A 84 5.10 1.42 -0.12
C ILE A 84 5.94 0.91 1.06
N ASP A 85 7.10 1.54 1.28
CA ASP A 85 7.94 1.24 2.43
C ASP A 85 7.41 1.88 3.73
N TRP A 86 8.09 1.64 4.84
CA TRP A 86 7.70 2.18 6.14
C TRP A 86 7.71 3.72 6.18
N GLN A 87 8.64 4.38 5.46
CA GLN A 87 8.74 5.84 5.41
C GLN A 87 7.51 6.45 4.73
N GLY A 88 7.12 5.89 3.58
CA GLY A 88 5.89 6.27 2.90
C GLY A 88 4.65 5.98 3.75
N GLY A 89 4.63 4.83 4.43
CA GLY A 89 3.57 4.47 5.37
C GLY A 89 3.41 5.49 6.50
N GLN A 90 4.50 5.98 7.10
CA GLN A 90 4.46 7.05 8.11
C GLN A 90 3.90 8.35 7.53
N GLN A 91 4.32 8.75 6.34
CA GLN A 91 3.84 9.98 5.70
C GLN A 91 2.32 9.90 5.43
N ILE A 92 1.81 8.78 4.91
CA ILE A 92 0.37 8.58 4.71
C ILE A 92 -0.39 8.64 6.04
N ARG A 93 0.08 7.95 7.09
CA ARG A 93 -0.57 7.97 8.42
C ARG A 93 -0.62 9.39 9.01
N ASN A 94 0.40 10.20 8.79
CA ASN A 94 0.48 11.57 9.28
C ASN A 94 -0.23 12.59 8.38
N SER A 95 -0.73 12.18 7.22
CA SER A 95 -1.47 13.04 6.28
C SER A 95 -2.95 13.14 6.64
N VAL A 96 -3.69 13.96 5.88
CA VAL A 96 -5.14 14.06 5.98
C VAL A 96 -5.86 12.73 5.68
N LEU A 97 -5.21 11.82 4.97
CA LEU A 97 -5.73 10.49 4.67
C LEU A 97 -5.57 9.51 5.83
N GLY A 98 -4.70 9.79 6.81
CA GLY A 98 -4.31 8.85 7.87
C GLY A 98 -5.49 8.28 8.64
N LYS A 99 -6.51 9.10 8.95
CA LYS A 99 -7.73 8.66 9.64
C LYS A 99 -8.60 7.67 8.85
N HIS A 100 -8.36 7.55 7.54
CA HIS A 100 -9.05 6.63 6.63
C HIS A 100 -8.12 5.55 6.08
N ALA A 101 -6.85 5.60 6.44
CA ALA A 101 -5.86 4.62 6.02
C ALA A 101 -5.90 3.40 6.95
N LEU A 102 -5.79 2.24 6.35
CA LEU A 102 -5.57 0.96 7.03
C LEU A 102 -4.17 0.48 6.68
N SER A 103 -3.35 0.26 7.68
CA SER A 103 -1.96 -0.14 7.49
C SER A 103 -1.73 -1.60 7.90
N LEU A 104 -1.09 -2.37 7.00
CA LEU A 104 -0.77 -3.78 7.24
C LEU A 104 0.72 -4.01 7.00
N PHE A 105 1.36 -4.67 7.94
CA PHE A 105 2.74 -5.13 7.82
C PHE A 105 2.78 -6.62 7.51
N ILE A 106 3.49 -7.02 6.46
CA ILE A 106 3.60 -8.42 6.05
C ILE A 106 5.02 -8.92 6.33
N LEU A 107 5.14 -9.77 7.33
CA LEU A 107 6.40 -10.39 7.72
C LEU A 107 6.66 -11.71 6.97
N PRO A 108 7.92 -12.04 6.66
CA PRO A 108 8.30 -13.38 6.29
C PRO A 108 8.21 -14.31 7.52
N PRO A 109 8.07 -15.63 7.33
CA PRO A 109 8.03 -16.57 8.45
C PRO A 109 9.39 -16.75 9.16
N SER A 110 10.49 -16.45 8.47
CA SER A 110 11.85 -16.45 9.01
C SER A 110 12.77 -15.59 8.14
N ILE A 111 13.92 -15.22 8.70
CA ILE A 111 14.98 -14.51 7.97
C ILE A 111 15.55 -15.38 6.85
N ALA A 112 15.70 -16.67 7.08
CA ALA A 112 16.16 -17.63 6.05
C ALA A 112 15.19 -17.68 4.86
N GLU A 113 13.87 -17.64 5.11
CA GLU A 113 12.87 -17.60 4.05
C GLU A 113 12.86 -16.25 3.32
N LEU A 114 13.10 -15.14 4.01
CA LEU A 114 13.29 -13.83 3.38
C LEU A 114 14.46 -13.87 2.40
N GLU A 115 15.61 -14.35 2.85
CA GLU A 115 16.82 -14.48 2.04
C GLU A 115 16.57 -15.40 0.83
N ARG A 116 15.92 -16.55 1.03
CA ARG A 116 15.54 -17.46 -0.05
C ARG A 116 14.66 -16.77 -1.10
N ARG A 117 13.64 -15.99 -0.65
CA ARG A 117 12.75 -15.24 -1.55
C ARG A 117 13.47 -14.15 -2.31
N LEU A 118 14.40 -13.44 -1.68
CA LEU A 118 15.23 -12.44 -2.35
C LEU A 118 16.11 -13.08 -3.43
N ASN A 119 16.76 -14.20 -3.09
CA ASN A 119 17.59 -14.96 -4.05
C ASN A 119 16.77 -15.55 -5.21
N SER A 120 15.54 -16.02 -4.99
CA SER A 120 14.71 -16.62 -6.03
C SER A 120 14.15 -15.61 -7.03
N ARG A 121 14.02 -14.36 -6.65
CA ARG A 121 13.69 -13.26 -7.56
C ARG A 121 14.83 -12.87 -8.50
N ALA A 122 15.93 -13.59 -8.45
CA ALA A 122 17.29 -13.42 -8.93
C ALA A 122 17.48 -12.93 -10.37
N LYS A 123 17.04 -11.70 -10.63
CA LYS A 123 17.72 -10.79 -11.57
C LYS A 123 18.60 -9.79 -10.79
N ASP A 124 18.61 -9.85 -9.45
CA ASP A 124 19.39 -8.93 -8.62
C ASP A 124 20.79 -9.52 -8.38
N ASN A 125 21.82 -8.69 -8.47
CA ASN A 125 23.21 -9.03 -8.13
C ASN A 125 23.29 -9.37 -6.61
N GLN A 126 24.24 -10.25 -6.23
CA GLN A 126 24.51 -10.66 -4.85
C GLN A 126 24.69 -9.47 -3.88
N ASP A 127 25.28 -8.35 -4.35
CA ASP A 127 25.47 -7.16 -3.55
C ASP A 127 24.14 -6.44 -3.25
N VAL A 128 23.19 -6.47 -4.19
CA VAL A 128 21.83 -5.94 -3.98
C VAL A 128 21.09 -6.77 -2.93
N ILE A 129 21.25 -8.10 -2.96
CA ILE A 129 20.63 -9.00 -1.98
C ILE A 129 21.21 -8.73 -0.58
N LYS A 130 22.53 -8.62 -0.44
CA LYS A 130 23.19 -8.29 0.83
C LYS A 130 22.70 -6.95 1.39
N ASN A 131 22.60 -5.92 0.55
CA ASN A 131 22.11 -4.61 0.95
C ASN A 131 20.65 -4.69 1.44
N ARG A 132 19.79 -5.43 0.73
CA ARG A 132 18.39 -5.64 1.16
C ARG A 132 18.30 -6.39 2.47
N MET A 133 19.12 -7.40 2.67
CA MET A 133 19.17 -8.15 3.93
C MET A 133 19.66 -7.28 5.09
N ALA A 134 20.65 -6.41 4.86
CA ALA A 134 21.14 -5.48 5.87
C ALA A 134 20.06 -4.49 6.33
N LEU A 135 19.22 -4.00 5.41
CA LEU A 135 18.13 -3.08 5.71
C LEU A 135 16.89 -3.77 6.26
N ALA A 136 16.71 -5.06 6.00
CA ALA A 136 15.51 -5.80 6.43
C ALA A 136 15.28 -5.76 7.95
N ARG A 137 16.35 -5.68 8.76
CA ARG A 137 16.22 -5.56 10.21
C ARG A 137 15.59 -4.22 10.61
N ASP A 138 16.01 -3.15 9.97
CA ASP A 138 15.48 -1.81 10.21
C ASP A 138 14.02 -1.75 9.75
N GLU A 139 13.72 -2.18 8.53
CA GLU A 139 12.35 -2.26 8.03
C GLU A 139 11.44 -3.08 8.96
N ILE A 140 11.89 -4.25 9.41
CA ILE A 140 11.11 -5.10 10.33
C ILE A 140 10.86 -4.38 11.66
N SER A 141 11.77 -3.55 12.16
CA SER A 141 11.61 -2.87 13.45
C SER A 141 10.40 -1.91 13.50
N HIS A 142 9.90 -1.49 12.35
CA HIS A 142 8.73 -0.60 12.22
C HIS A 142 7.38 -1.32 12.32
N TRP A 143 7.33 -2.66 12.49
CA TRP A 143 6.07 -3.40 12.60
C TRP A 143 5.09 -2.87 13.66
N PRO A 144 5.52 -2.31 14.83
CA PRO A 144 4.58 -1.81 15.84
C PRO A 144 3.79 -0.56 15.41
N GLU A 145 4.17 0.07 14.31
CA GLU A 145 3.52 1.26 13.79
C GLU A 145 2.27 0.95 12.94
N TYR A 146 2.00 -0.33 12.68
CA TYR A 146 0.94 -0.77 11.78
C TYR A 146 -0.29 -1.28 12.53
N ASP A 147 -1.47 -1.13 11.93
CA ASP A 147 -2.72 -1.59 12.52
C ASP A 147 -2.81 -3.12 12.58
N TYR A 148 -2.23 -3.79 11.59
CA TYR A 148 -2.22 -5.25 11.47
C TYR A 148 -0.86 -5.76 11.04
N VAL A 149 -0.49 -6.93 11.58
CA VAL A 149 0.72 -7.65 11.19
C VAL A 149 0.35 -9.06 10.75
N LEU A 150 0.74 -9.44 9.54
CA LEU A 150 0.54 -10.77 8.98
C LEU A 150 1.87 -11.47 8.78
N ILE A 151 1.94 -12.77 9.11
CA ILE A 151 3.10 -13.60 8.80
C ILE A 151 2.77 -14.42 7.56
N ASN A 152 3.46 -14.15 6.45
CA ASN A 152 3.25 -14.80 5.15
C ASN A 152 3.97 -16.16 5.09
N ASN A 153 3.38 -17.16 5.76
CA ASN A 153 3.79 -18.57 5.67
C ASN A 153 3.23 -19.23 4.40
N ASP A 154 1.99 -18.89 4.09
CA ASP A 154 1.21 -19.42 2.98
C ASP A 154 0.47 -18.28 2.29
N LEU A 155 0.55 -18.22 0.96
CA LEU A 155 0.02 -17.11 0.19
C LEU A 155 -1.50 -17.06 0.23
N ASP A 156 -2.16 -18.21 0.09
CA ASP A 156 -3.63 -18.29 0.05
C ASP A 156 -4.22 -17.92 1.41
N LYS A 157 -3.58 -18.40 2.48
CA LYS A 157 -3.96 -18.02 3.84
C LYS A 157 -3.78 -16.51 4.07
N THR A 158 -2.63 -15.97 3.70
CA THR A 158 -2.33 -14.54 3.86
C THR A 158 -3.31 -13.67 3.08
N GLU A 159 -3.68 -14.10 1.87
CA GLU A 159 -4.69 -13.43 1.05
C GLU A 159 -6.08 -13.46 1.72
N ASN A 160 -6.48 -14.60 2.28
CA ASN A 160 -7.75 -14.71 3.00
C ASN A 160 -7.78 -13.85 4.27
N ASP A 161 -6.70 -13.83 5.04
CA ASP A 161 -6.55 -12.97 6.22
C ASP A 161 -6.66 -11.49 5.82
N LEU A 162 -5.98 -11.07 4.75
CA LEU A 162 -6.06 -9.72 4.20
C LEU A 162 -7.50 -9.34 3.80
N LYS A 163 -8.18 -10.23 3.05
CA LYS A 163 -9.59 -10.03 2.67
C LYS A 163 -10.50 -9.91 3.89
N THR A 164 -10.24 -10.70 4.93
CA THR A 164 -11.02 -10.69 6.17
C THR A 164 -10.86 -9.36 6.92
N ILE A 165 -9.63 -8.88 7.06
CA ILE A 165 -9.33 -7.58 7.67
C ILE A 165 -10.07 -6.46 6.93
N ILE A 166 -9.96 -6.40 5.61
CA ILE A 166 -10.59 -5.34 4.82
C ILE A 166 -12.13 -5.39 4.96
N LYS A 167 -12.73 -6.60 4.99
CA LYS A 167 -14.17 -6.74 5.22
C LYS A 167 -14.57 -6.24 6.61
N ALA A 168 -13.81 -6.58 7.64
CA ALA A 168 -14.07 -6.14 9.00
C ALA A 168 -13.93 -4.61 9.15
N GLU A 169 -12.89 -4.03 8.56
CA GLU A 169 -12.69 -2.58 8.58
C GLU A 169 -13.84 -1.80 7.94
N ARG A 170 -14.44 -2.31 6.86
CA ARG A 170 -15.61 -1.69 6.22
C ARG A 170 -16.87 -1.73 7.07
N LEU A 171 -16.96 -2.62 8.04
CA LEU A 171 -18.08 -2.71 8.98
C LEU A 171 -17.94 -1.76 10.18
N LYS A 172 -16.80 -1.12 10.37
CA LYS A 172 -16.65 -0.09 11.39
C LYS A 172 -17.65 1.05 11.16
N LEU A 173 -18.26 1.54 12.23
CA LEU A 173 -19.23 2.64 12.16
C LEU A 173 -18.69 3.86 11.40
N SER A 174 -17.40 4.18 11.59
CA SER A 174 -16.72 5.28 10.91
C SER A 174 -16.63 5.12 9.37
N GLN A 175 -16.81 3.91 8.86
CA GLN A 175 -16.76 3.58 7.42
C GLN A 175 -18.15 3.38 6.81
N GLN A 176 -19.21 3.60 7.58
CA GLN A 176 -20.59 3.42 7.16
C GLN A 176 -21.37 4.77 7.15
N PRO A 177 -21.10 5.67 6.19
CA PRO A 177 -21.72 7.00 6.20
C PRO A 177 -23.24 6.97 6.10
N LYS A 178 -23.83 5.92 5.51
CA LYS A 178 -25.29 5.76 5.36
C LYS A 178 -25.99 5.24 6.61
N ILE A 179 -25.28 4.68 7.57
CA ILE A 179 -25.90 4.04 8.74
C ILE A 179 -26.79 5.00 9.54
N VAL A 180 -26.42 6.29 9.55
CA VAL A 180 -27.19 7.33 10.25
C VAL A 180 -28.57 7.51 9.60
N ASP A 181 -28.62 7.50 8.28
CA ASP A 181 -29.88 7.64 7.54
C ASP A 181 -30.74 6.40 7.65
N ASP A 182 -30.12 5.22 7.61
CA ASP A 182 -30.80 3.93 7.79
C ASP A 182 -31.45 3.85 9.18
N VAL A 183 -30.72 4.24 10.25
CA VAL A 183 -31.26 4.27 11.61
C VAL A 183 -32.37 5.32 11.75
N ARG A 184 -32.23 6.50 11.13
CA ARG A 184 -33.28 7.52 11.11
C ARG A 184 -34.56 7.02 10.45
N ASN A 185 -34.44 6.30 9.32
CA ASN A 185 -35.58 5.69 8.66
C ASN A 185 -36.29 4.65 9.53
N LEU A 186 -35.52 3.79 10.22
CA LEU A 186 -36.09 2.84 11.19
C LEU A 186 -36.85 3.53 12.32
N ASN A 187 -36.30 4.62 12.88
CA ASN A 187 -36.99 5.38 13.92
C ASN A 187 -38.31 6.00 13.41
N ASN A 188 -38.32 6.55 12.19
CA ASN A 188 -39.56 7.07 11.58
C ASN A 188 -40.62 5.97 11.37
N GLU A 189 -40.21 4.74 11.07
CA GLU A 189 -41.14 3.62 11.00
C GLU A 189 -41.78 3.27 12.35
N PHE A 190 -41.05 3.44 13.47
CA PHE A 190 -41.62 3.25 14.79
C PHE A 190 -42.63 4.33 15.17
N GLU A 191 -42.38 5.59 14.79
CA GLU A 191 -43.28 6.72 15.07
C GLU A 191 -44.61 6.65 14.27
N ASN A 192 -44.59 5.93 13.13
CA ASN A 192 -45.76 5.79 12.26
C ASN A 192 -46.56 4.50 12.51
N ARG A 193 -46.26 3.75 13.54
CA ARG A 193 -47.01 2.56 13.99
C ARG A 193 -47.96 2.87 15.14
#